data_e7ccf5764d4257082e9fc04c68795216
#
_entry.id   e7ccf5764d4257082e9fc04c68795216
#
_cell.length_a   1.000
_cell.length_b   1.000
_cell.length_c   1.000
_cell.angle_alpha   90.00
_cell.angle_beta   90.00
_cell.angle_gamma   90.00
#
_symmetry.space_group_name_H-M   'P 1'
#
loop_
_entity.id
_entity.type
_entity.pdbx_description
1 polymer ?
#
loop_
_entity_poly.entity_id
_entity_poly.type
_entity_poly.pdbx_seq_one_letter_code
_entity_poly.pdbx_strand_id
1 'polypeptide(L)'
;MYQHIEFIDGSNPYISKTEKDFKWMCEHYVLIPIAENFWKATDRIYYKVVGFADKDKRATFNRNYKSKAGAMRVIRKAIKENKFECIVLRKEIEDLRNDEHFNISVSTPIKTWNLV
;
A
#
# COMPACT_ATOMS: atom_id res chain seq x y z
N MET A 1 -12.39 9.98 21.37
CA MET A 1 -11.46 9.07 22.08
C MET A 1 -10.18 8.92 21.26
N TYR A 2 -9.05 9.01 21.91
CA TYR A 2 -7.76 8.96 21.21
C TYR A 2 -7.27 7.53 21.06
N GLN A 3 -6.70 7.23 19.88
CA GLN A 3 -6.06 5.95 19.62
C GLN A 3 -4.55 6.16 19.62
N HIS A 4 -3.85 5.37 20.43
CA HIS A 4 -2.40 5.45 20.56
C HIS A 4 -1.74 4.38 19.70
N ILE A 5 -0.80 4.77 18.86
CA ILE A 5 -0.14 3.87 17.92
C ILE A 5 1.36 3.89 18.17
N GLU A 6 1.91 2.72 18.50
CA GLU A 6 3.35 2.50 18.57
C GLU A 6 3.82 1.82 17.29
N PHE A 7 5.01 2.18 16.84
CA PHE A 7 5.63 1.54 15.67
C PHE A 7 6.68 0.54 16.14
N ILE A 8 6.63 -0.66 15.57
CA ILE A 8 7.55 -1.75 15.96
C ILE A 8 9.01 -1.43 15.65
N ASP A 9 9.28 -0.53 14.71
CA ASP A 9 10.63 -0.09 14.33
C ASP A 9 11.22 0.95 15.29
N GLY A 10 10.48 1.36 16.32
CA GLY A 10 10.93 2.37 17.27
C GLY A 10 10.71 3.81 16.82
N SER A 11 10.02 4.03 15.71
CA SER A 11 9.65 5.38 15.27
C SER A 11 8.77 6.07 16.32
N ASN A 12 8.69 7.41 16.25
CA ASN A 12 7.91 8.18 17.20
C ASN A 12 6.45 7.72 17.23
N PRO A 13 5.88 7.50 18.42
CA PRO A 13 4.48 7.13 18.55
C PRO A 13 3.55 8.19 17.94
N TYR A 14 2.40 7.74 17.50
CA TYR A 14 1.39 8.59 16.89
C TYR A 14 0.09 8.50 17.67
N ILE A 15 -0.58 9.63 17.87
CA ILE A 15 -1.89 9.69 18.49
C ILE A 15 -2.93 10.11 17.47
N SER A 16 -3.87 9.22 17.20
CA SER A 16 -4.99 9.46 16.31
C SER A 16 -6.13 10.07 17.12
N LYS A 17 -6.49 11.32 16.83
CA LYS A 17 -7.43 12.09 17.64
C LYS A 17 -8.86 12.05 17.13
N THR A 18 -9.05 11.64 15.87
CA THR A 18 -10.35 11.55 15.25
C THR A 18 -10.56 10.16 14.66
N GLU A 19 -11.83 9.76 14.49
CA GLU A 19 -12.17 8.51 13.85
C GLU A 19 -11.69 8.46 12.39
N LYS A 20 -11.77 9.58 11.69
CA LYS A 20 -11.30 9.70 10.31
C LYS A 20 -9.80 9.46 10.22
N ASP A 21 -9.02 10.05 11.13
CA ASP A 21 -7.58 9.88 11.17
C ASP A 21 -7.19 8.45 11.51
N PHE A 22 -7.89 7.82 12.46
CA PHE A 22 -7.65 6.42 12.80
C PHE A 22 -7.95 5.50 11.62
N LYS A 23 -9.02 5.77 10.88
CA LYS A 23 -9.34 5.03 9.66
C LYS A 23 -8.21 5.13 8.63
N TRP A 24 -7.65 6.33 8.48
CA TRP A 24 -6.49 6.55 7.60
C TRP A 24 -5.31 5.67 8.03
N MET A 25 -5.03 5.61 9.33
CA MET A 25 -3.96 4.76 9.86
C MET A 25 -4.22 3.28 9.57
N CYS A 26 -5.45 2.82 9.73
CA CYS A 26 -5.82 1.43 9.41
C CYS A 26 -5.66 1.09 7.92
N GLU A 27 -5.80 2.07 7.05
CA GLU A 27 -5.64 1.88 5.60
C GLU A 27 -4.18 1.85 5.17
N HIS A 28 -3.28 2.46 5.96
CA HIS A 28 -1.87 2.61 5.60
C HIS A 28 -0.92 1.70 6.40
N TYR A 29 -1.38 1.16 7.52
CA TYR A 29 -0.58 0.30 8.38
C TYR A 29 -1.38 -0.90 8.85
N VAL A 30 -0.69 -1.99 9.10
CA VAL A 30 -1.27 -3.13 9.81
C VAL A 30 -1.16 -2.82 11.30
N LEU A 31 -2.30 -2.66 11.97
CA LEU A 31 -2.38 -2.32 13.39
C LEU A 31 -2.85 -3.52 14.20
N ILE A 32 -2.07 -3.91 15.20
CA ILE A 32 -2.38 -5.00 16.12
C ILE A 32 -2.79 -4.41 17.45
N PRO A 33 -3.96 -4.76 18.01
CA PRO A 33 -4.38 -4.25 19.31
C PRO A 33 -3.49 -4.84 20.41
N ILE A 34 -2.98 -3.98 21.30
CA ILE A 34 -2.18 -4.38 22.46
C ILE A 34 -2.89 -4.10 23.78
N ALA A 35 -3.80 -3.13 23.76
CA ALA A 35 -4.66 -2.78 24.90
C ALA A 35 -5.82 -1.94 24.36
N GLU A 36 -6.78 -1.59 25.21
CA GLU A 36 -7.86 -0.70 24.82
C GLU A 36 -7.29 0.64 24.35
N ASN A 37 -7.61 1.04 23.10
CA ASN A 37 -7.14 2.27 22.45
C ASN A 37 -5.62 2.34 22.26
N PHE A 38 -4.92 1.21 22.36
CA PHE A 38 -3.47 1.11 22.12
C PHE A 38 -3.20 0.06 21.05
N TRP A 39 -2.42 0.44 20.04
CA TRP A 39 -2.14 -0.37 18.86
C TRP A 39 -0.65 -0.39 18.56
N LYS A 40 -0.21 -1.46 17.94
CA LYS A 40 1.15 -1.56 17.42
C LYS A 40 1.11 -1.68 15.90
N ALA A 41 1.77 -0.77 15.20
CA ALA A 41 1.94 -0.84 13.75
C ALA A 41 3.14 -1.75 13.46
N THR A 42 2.89 -2.85 12.78
CA THR A 42 3.91 -3.86 12.47
C THR A 42 4.34 -3.82 11.01
N ASP A 43 3.49 -3.34 10.13
CA ASP A 43 3.72 -3.32 8.69
C ASP A 43 3.13 -2.07 8.08
N ARG A 44 3.71 -1.66 6.94
CA ARG A 44 3.19 -0.58 6.12
C ARG A 44 2.54 -1.15 4.86
N ILE A 45 1.43 -0.57 4.46
CA ILE A 45 0.67 -1.00 3.30
C ILE A 45 0.97 -0.06 2.13
N TYR A 46 1.33 -0.65 0.99
CA TYR A 46 1.51 0.06 -0.27
C TYR A 46 0.66 -0.56 -1.36
N TYR A 47 0.44 0.19 -2.42
CA TYR A 47 -0.24 -0.29 -3.61
C TYR A 47 0.71 -0.16 -4.79
N LYS A 48 1.01 -1.28 -5.44
CA LYS A 48 1.92 -1.33 -6.58
C LYS A 48 1.12 -1.39 -7.87
N VAL A 49 1.49 -0.54 -8.82
CA VAL A 49 0.96 -0.58 -10.17
C VAL A 49 2.04 -1.19 -11.07
N VAL A 50 1.70 -2.29 -11.73
CA VAL A 50 2.59 -2.98 -12.67
C VAL A 50 1.95 -2.87 -14.06
N GLY A 51 2.65 -2.24 -15.00
CA GLY A 51 2.17 -2.05 -16.36
C GLY A 51 3.01 -2.82 -17.37
N PHE A 52 2.32 -3.47 -18.31
CA PHE A 52 2.92 -4.23 -19.39
C PHE A 52 2.57 -3.57 -20.72
N ALA A 53 3.55 -2.95 -21.37
CA ALA A 53 3.33 -2.40 -22.70
C ALA A 53 3.00 -3.50 -23.71
N ASP A 54 3.60 -4.68 -23.51
CA ASP A 54 3.30 -5.92 -24.21
C ASP A 54 3.05 -7.00 -23.16
N LYS A 55 1.86 -7.60 -23.14
CA LYS A 55 1.45 -8.58 -22.12
C LYS A 55 2.30 -9.85 -22.11
N ASP A 56 2.98 -10.14 -23.22
CA ASP A 56 3.83 -11.33 -23.35
C ASP A 56 5.30 -11.06 -23.00
N LYS A 57 5.61 -9.85 -22.57
CA LYS A 57 6.96 -9.42 -22.21
C LYS A 57 7.02 -8.96 -20.77
N ARG A 58 8.20 -8.49 -20.35
CA ARG A 58 8.42 -7.96 -19.01
C ARG A 58 7.61 -6.70 -18.77
N ALA A 59 7.26 -6.47 -17.52
CA ALA A 59 6.64 -5.23 -17.11
C ALA A 59 7.57 -4.05 -17.43
N THR A 60 7.00 -3.00 -18.02
CA THR A 60 7.73 -1.77 -18.38
C THR A 60 7.49 -0.65 -17.38
N PHE A 61 6.51 -0.82 -16.48
CA PHE A 61 6.18 0.14 -15.43
C PHE A 61 5.99 -0.62 -14.13
N ASN A 62 6.61 -0.13 -13.06
CA ASN A 62 6.53 -0.74 -11.75
C ASN A 62 6.76 0.34 -10.70
N ARG A 63 5.69 0.75 -10.01
CA ARG A 63 5.78 1.83 -9.03
C ARG A 63 4.85 1.61 -7.84
N ASN A 64 5.32 1.96 -6.65
CA ASN A 64 4.56 1.90 -5.41
C ASN A 64 3.88 3.23 -5.11
N TYR A 65 2.66 3.14 -4.59
CA TYR A 65 1.87 4.29 -4.14
C TYR A 65 1.42 4.06 -2.70
N LYS A 66 1.37 5.12 -1.92
CA LYS A 66 0.98 5.03 -0.50
C LYS A 66 -0.51 4.79 -0.31
N SER A 67 -1.35 5.13 -1.30
CA SER A 67 -2.79 4.93 -1.22
C SER A 67 -3.35 4.26 -2.44
N LYS A 68 -4.46 3.51 -2.26
CA LYS A 68 -5.18 2.90 -3.36
C LYS A 68 -5.74 3.97 -4.30
N ALA A 69 -6.22 5.08 -3.77
CA ALA A 69 -6.75 6.19 -4.56
C ALA A 69 -5.68 6.77 -5.51
N GLY A 70 -4.45 6.95 -5.01
CA GLY A 70 -3.33 7.42 -5.82
C GLY A 70 -2.98 6.44 -6.93
N ALA A 71 -2.91 5.14 -6.61
CA ALA A 71 -2.66 4.09 -7.59
C ALA A 71 -3.75 4.06 -8.66
N MET A 72 -5.03 4.12 -8.26
CA MET A 72 -6.16 4.10 -9.21
C MET A 72 -6.17 5.31 -10.13
N ARG A 73 -5.74 6.47 -9.65
CA ARG A 73 -5.62 7.68 -10.48
C ARG A 73 -4.63 7.46 -11.62
N VAL A 74 -3.48 6.88 -11.30
CA VAL A 74 -2.43 6.57 -12.30
C VAL A 74 -2.93 5.53 -13.29
N ILE A 75 -3.63 4.50 -12.82
CA ILE A 75 -4.19 3.45 -13.67
C ILE A 75 -5.20 4.03 -14.66
N ARG A 76 -6.15 4.85 -14.18
CA ARG A 76 -7.15 5.48 -15.06
C ARG A 76 -6.51 6.33 -16.16
N LYS A 77 -5.46 7.08 -15.79
CA LYS A 77 -4.73 7.89 -16.77
C LYS A 77 -4.03 7.02 -17.80
N ALA A 78 -3.39 5.95 -17.35
CA ALA A 78 -2.70 5.02 -18.25
C ALA A 78 -3.66 4.33 -19.22
N ILE A 79 -4.85 3.94 -18.75
CA ILE A 79 -5.90 3.36 -19.61
C ILE A 79 -6.35 4.37 -20.67
N LYS A 80 -6.61 5.60 -20.24
CA LYS A 80 -7.05 6.68 -21.15
C LYS A 80 -6.02 6.97 -22.23
N GLU A 81 -4.73 6.88 -21.89
CA GLU A 81 -3.63 7.16 -22.80
C GLU A 81 -3.16 5.92 -23.60
N ASN A 82 -3.79 4.77 -23.42
CA ASN A 82 -3.45 3.51 -24.08
C ASN A 82 -1.97 3.12 -23.93
N LYS A 83 -1.41 3.30 -22.75
CA LYS A 83 0.01 3.06 -22.50
C LYS A 83 0.38 1.59 -22.39
N PHE A 84 -0.56 0.74 -21.96
CA PHE A 84 -0.28 -0.65 -21.64
C PHE A 84 -1.34 -1.58 -22.19
N GLU A 85 -0.94 -2.80 -22.50
CA GLU A 85 -1.86 -3.89 -22.85
C GLU A 85 -2.44 -4.55 -21.60
N CYS A 86 -1.71 -4.53 -20.51
CA CYS A 86 -2.14 -5.12 -19.24
C CYS A 86 -1.64 -4.26 -18.08
N ILE A 87 -2.47 -4.10 -17.06
CA ILE A 87 -2.11 -3.42 -15.81
C ILE A 87 -2.55 -4.29 -14.65
N VAL A 88 -1.68 -4.45 -13.67
CA VAL A 88 -1.98 -5.18 -12.43
C VAL A 88 -1.83 -4.23 -11.25
N LEU A 89 -2.86 -4.18 -10.42
CA LEU A 89 -2.80 -3.50 -9.13
C LEU A 89 -2.54 -4.54 -8.05
N ARG A 90 -1.48 -4.33 -7.27
CA ARG A 90 -1.10 -5.23 -6.19
C ARG A 90 -1.13 -4.49 -4.86
N LYS A 91 -1.48 -5.22 -3.79
CA LYS A 91 -1.31 -4.74 -2.42
C LYS A 91 -0.03 -5.33 -1.87
N GLU A 92 0.86 -4.46 -1.41
CA GLU A 92 2.16 -4.84 -0.86
C GLU A 92 2.20 -4.52 0.63
N ILE A 93 2.65 -5.47 1.44
CA ILE A 93 2.80 -5.28 2.89
C ILE A 93 4.28 -5.37 3.23
N GLU A 94 4.85 -4.26 3.70
CA GLU A 94 6.26 -4.15 4.07
C GLU A 94 6.42 -4.30 5.58
N ASP A 95 7.29 -5.21 6.00
CA ASP A 95 7.62 -5.42 7.41
C ASP A 95 8.46 -4.24 7.93
N LEU A 96 7.95 -3.53 8.93
CA LEU A 96 8.63 -2.38 9.52
C LEU A 96 9.82 -2.75 10.41
N ARG A 97 9.98 -4.02 10.77
CA ARG A 97 11.10 -4.47 11.60
C ARG A 97 12.43 -4.50 10.85
N ASN A 98 12.39 -4.40 9.53
CA ASN A 98 13.58 -4.50 8.71
C ASN A 98 13.86 -3.19 7.99
N ASP A 99 14.67 -2.31 8.63
CA ASP A 99 14.96 -0.96 8.15
C ASP A 99 16.00 -0.90 7.03
N GLU A 100 16.82 -1.96 6.86
CA GLU A 100 17.96 -1.92 5.95
C GLU A 100 17.56 -2.15 4.50
N HIS A 101 16.46 -2.87 4.27
CA HIS A 101 16.00 -3.23 2.94
C HIS A 101 14.48 -3.13 2.86
N PHE A 102 14.01 -2.72 1.71
CA PHE A 102 12.58 -2.72 1.41
C PHE A 102 12.11 -4.16 1.28
N ASN A 103 11.62 -4.72 2.37
CA ASN A 103 11.12 -6.09 2.42
C ASN A 103 9.61 -6.11 2.32
N ILE A 104 9.14 -6.74 1.26
CA ILE A 104 7.71 -6.97 1.07
C ILE A 104 7.40 -8.35 1.64
N SER A 105 6.70 -8.37 2.78
CA SER A 105 6.31 -9.60 3.44
C SER A 105 5.25 -10.36 2.63
N VAL A 106 4.31 -9.62 2.03
CA VAL A 106 3.22 -10.18 1.25
C VAL A 106 2.93 -9.28 0.06
N SER A 107 2.81 -9.88 -1.12
CA SER A 107 2.39 -9.19 -2.35
C SER A 107 1.19 -9.93 -2.94
N THR A 108 0.04 -9.25 -3.03
CA THR A 108 -1.21 -9.87 -3.48
C THR A 108 -1.81 -9.07 -4.62
N PRO A 109 -2.12 -9.70 -5.77
CA PRO A 109 -2.84 -8.99 -6.83
C PRO A 109 -4.28 -8.70 -6.39
N ILE A 110 -4.72 -7.46 -6.60
CA ILE A 110 -6.08 -7.02 -6.29
C ILE A 110 -6.95 -7.06 -7.53
N LYS A 111 -6.44 -6.52 -8.63
CA LYS A 111 -7.19 -6.42 -9.88
C LYS A 111 -6.25 -6.36 -11.08
N THR A 112 -6.69 -6.96 -12.17
CA THR A 112 -5.98 -6.96 -13.45
C THR A 112 -6.88 -6.38 -14.53
N TRP A 113 -6.33 -5.46 -15.33
CA TRP A 113 -6.98 -4.92 -16.52
C TRP A 113 -6.30 -5.47 -17.75
N ASN A 114 -7.01 -6.27 -18.52
CA ASN A 114 -6.57 -6.73 -19.82
C ASN A 114 -7.18 -5.77 -20.85
N LEU A 115 -6.33 -4.97 -21.49
CA LEU A 115 -6.75 -3.85 -22.31
C LEU A 115 -6.66 -4.14 -23.84
N VAL A 116 -6.33 -5.38 -24.15
CA VAL A 116 -6.22 -5.85 -25.54
C VAL A 116 -7.17 -7.02 -25.77
#